data_ce5f973669740d3780dcd25ef2762e71
#
_entry.id   ce5f973669740d3780dcd25ef2762e71
#
_cell.length_a   1.000
_cell.length_b   1.000
_cell.length_c   1.000
_cell.angle_alpha   90.00
_cell.angle_beta   90.00
_cell.angle_gamma   90.00
#
_symmetry.space_group_name_H-M   'P 1'
#
loop_
_entity.id
_entity.type
_entity.pdbx_description
1 polymer ?
#
loop_
_entity_poly.entity_id
_entity_poly.type
_entity_poly.pdbx_seq_one_letter_code
_entity_poly.pdbx_strand_id
1 'polypeptide(L)'
;MTDNHQLDFETWRDVSAWCRNNSDAVPRYTPDQITDMTAQRIPRDAFSVGQIASKTWLCNVVEELMPFNQFVSNDIAYIGSWVGTLVPFLIGFFHPARVFGFDADPECVTWSELYNQEYVQANWNYKGVVADAEYMDFSEPEFEVSGELITDFSPLVVVNTSCEHMSNNWFNSLDESQLVIMQTNSNPDYEGHINTCQSISEMCDQYPLQRTLYTGEMVTPDYTRYMQIGYPS
;
A
#
# COMPACT_ATOMS: atom_id res chain seq x y z
N MET A 1 8.59 -1.26 -25.00
CA MET A 1 9.74 -0.57 -24.37
C MET A 1 9.16 0.13 -23.17
N THR A 2 9.32 -0.45 -22.01
CA THR A 2 8.89 0.17 -20.76
C THR A 2 9.95 1.20 -20.41
N ASP A 3 9.62 2.49 -20.53
CA ASP A 3 10.45 3.53 -19.95
C ASP A 3 10.48 3.28 -18.44
N ASN A 4 11.64 2.90 -17.92
CA ASN A 4 11.91 2.88 -16.49
C ASN A 4 11.88 4.33 -16.01
N HIS A 5 10.76 4.78 -15.47
CA HIS A 5 10.68 6.04 -14.75
C HIS A 5 11.37 5.84 -13.39
N GLN A 6 12.68 5.95 -13.41
CA GLN A 6 13.49 5.98 -12.21
C GLN A 6 13.40 7.38 -11.62
N LEU A 7 12.77 7.52 -10.44
CA LEU A 7 12.91 8.74 -9.66
C LEU A 7 14.31 8.71 -9.04
N ASP A 8 15.25 9.36 -9.72
CA ASP A 8 16.64 9.46 -9.30
C ASP A 8 16.78 10.70 -8.39
N PHE A 9 16.82 10.47 -7.08
CA PHE A 9 17.08 11.51 -6.11
C PHE A 9 18.57 11.51 -5.76
N GLU A 10 19.30 12.53 -6.21
CA GLU A 10 20.72 12.68 -5.89
C GLU A 10 20.97 12.91 -4.41
N THR A 11 20.00 13.47 -3.69
CA THR A 11 20.12 13.78 -2.26
C THR A 11 18.78 13.69 -1.52
N TRP A 12 18.82 13.50 -0.19
CA TRP A 12 17.64 13.62 0.69
C TRP A 12 16.94 14.99 0.61
N ARG A 13 17.66 16.02 0.20
CA ARG A 13 17.04 17.33 -0.04
C ARG A 13 16.08 17.27 -1.21
N ASP A 14 16.43 16.50 -2.24
CA ASP A 14 15.59 16.32 -3.43
C ASP A 14 14.35 15.51 -3.09
N VAL A 15 14.49 14.42 -2.32
CA VAL A 15 13.36 13.66 -1.78
C VAL A 15 12.45 14.56 -0.96
N SER A 16 13.00 15.35 -0.05
CA SER A 16 12.22 16.26 0.79
C SER A 16 11.54 17.36 -0.01
N ALA A 17 12.19 17.86 -1.07
CA ALA A 17 11.61 18.86 -1.98
C ALA A 17 10.49 18.25 -2.80
N TRP A 18 10.67 17.04 -3.31
CA TRP A 18 9.67 16.31 -4.06
C TRP A 18 8.45 16.00 -3.21
N CYS A 19 8.62 15.50 -1.97
CA CYS A 19 7.52 15.27 -1.03
C CYS A 19 6.71 16.54 -0.76
N ARG A 20 7.38 17.69 -0.56
CA ARG A 20 6.69 18.98 -0.35
C ARG A 20 5.87 19.40 -1.56
N ASN A 21 6.38 19.13 -2.77
CA ASN A 21 5.72 19.52 -4.01
C ASN A 21 4.58 18.56 -4.40
N ASN A 22 4.54 17.36 -3.84
CA ASN A 22 3.58 16.31 -4.15
C ASN A 22 2.76 15.88 -2.91
N SER A 23 2.80 16.67 -1.84
CA SER A 23 2.15 16.35 -0.56
C SER A 23 0.61 16.26 -0.64
N ASP A 24 0.00 16.81 -1.69
CA ASP A 24 -1.45 16.72 -1.88
C ASP A 24 -1.95 15.31 -2.19
N ALA A 25 -1.07 14.42 -2.62
CA ALA A 25 -1.41 13.02 -2.91
C ALA A 25 -1.53 12.16 -1.65
N VAL A 26 -0.80 12.48 -0.57
CA VAL A 26 -0.75 11.74 0.72
C VAL A 26 -0.50 12.73 1.85
N PRO A 27 -0.84 12.43 3.02
CA PRO A 27 -2.03 12.37 3.82
C PRO A 27 -2.70 13.76 4.04
N ARG A 28 -4.00 13.77 4.28
CA ARG A 28 -4.80 14.99 4.54
C ARG A 28 -4.43 15.74 5.83
N TYR A 29 -3.73 15.08 6.74
CA TYR A 29 -3.42 15.63 8.06
C TYR A 29 -1.92 15.63 8.30
N THR A 30 -1.42 16.70 8.93
CA THR A 30 -0.04 16.73 9.42
C THR A 30 0.11 15.82 10.64
N PRO A 31 1.33 15.33 10.96
CA PRO A 31 1.58 14.56 12.17
C PRO A 31 1.09 15.25 13.45
N ASP A 32 1.19 16.57 13.54
CA ASP A 32 0.74 17.34 14.69
C ASP A 32 -0.79 17.34 14.80
N GLN A 33 -1.49 17.51 13.68
CA GLN A 33 -2.97 17.43 13.65
C GLN A 33 -3.45 16.04 14.07
N ILE A 34 -2.80 14.97 13.61
CA ILE A 34 -3.13 13.61 14.00
C ILE A 34 -2.85 13.37 15.47
N THR A 35 -1.72 13.87 15.97
CA THR A 35 -1.37 13.77 17.40
C THR A 35 -2.43 14.43 18.28
N ASP A 36 -2.91 15.61 17.89
CA ASP A 36 -3.98 16.32 18.60
C ASP A 36 -5.31 15.55 18.57
N MET A 37 -5.65 14.94 17.43
CA MET A 37 -6.90 14.17 17.27
C MET A 37 -6.89 12.84 18.02
N THR A 38 -5.73 12.21 18.15
CA THR A 38 -5.62 10.80 18.59
C THR A 38 -5.02 10.64 19.99
N ALA A 39 -4.75 11.72 20.69
CA ALA A 39 -4.06 11.70 21.98
C ALA A 39 -2.75 10.88 21.92
N GLN A 40 -1.98 11.02 20.85
CA GLN A 40 -0.66 10.41 20.59
C GLN A 40 -0.69 8.89 20.31
N ARG A 41 -1.79 8.34 19.88
CA ARG A 41 -1.89 6.88 19.62
C ARG A 41 -1.30 6.45 18.27
N ILE A 42 -1.35 7.30 17.24
CA ILE A 42 -0.84 6.96 15.91
C ILE A 42 0.69 7.13 15.85
N PRO A 43 1.45 6.12 15.37
CA PRO A 43 2.88 6.21 15.24
C PRO A 43 3.31 7.36 14.32
N ARG A 44 4.21 8.24 14.79
CA ARG A 44 4.72 9.35 13.98
C ARG A 44 5.51 8.90 12.76
N ASP A 45 6.11 7.71 12.83
CA ASP A 45 6.87 7.14 11.72
C ASP A 45 6.02 6.91 10.47
N ALA A 46 4.71 6.68 10.61
CA ALA A 46 3.77 6.60 9.49
C ALA A 46 3.79 7.85 8.58
N PHE A 47 4.26 8.97 9.10
CA PHE A 47 4.38 10.27 8.42
C PHE A 47 5.84 10.71 8.25
N SER A 48 6.78 9.78 8.38
CA SER A 48 8.20 10.06 8.08
C SER A 48 8.39 10.43 6.61
N VAL A 49 9.48 11.14 6.32
CA VAL A 49 9.80 11.55 4.94
C VAL A 49 9.85 10.35 4.00
N GLY A 50 10.43 9.22 4.44
CA GLY A 50 10.50 7.99 3.66
C GLY A 50 9.13 7.40 3.35
N GLN A 51 8.23 7.36 4.33
CA GLN A 51 6.87 6.86 4.16
C GLN A 51 6.05 7.75 3.21
N ILE A 52 6.12 9.08 3.38
CA ILE A 52 5.44 10.04 2.50
C ILE A 52 5.98 9.93 1.07
N ALA A 53 7.32 9.93 0.90
CA ALA A 53 7.95 9.84 -0.41
C ALA A 53 7.53 8.57 -1.17
N SER A 54 7.59 7.44 -0.49
CA SER A 54 7.24 6.12 -1.05
C SER A 54 5.80 6.08 -1.55
N LYS A 55 4.85 6.56 -0.76
CA LYS A 55 3.44 6.57 -1.11
C LYS A 55 3.11 7.61 -2.19
N THR A 56 3.72 8.79 -2.12
CA THR A 56 3.55 9.81 -3.17
C THR A 56 4.12 9.33 -4.52
N TRP A 57 5.26 8.63 -4.49
CA TRP A 57 5.81 7.99 -5.69
C TRP A 57 4.83 6.97 -6.28
N LEU A 58 4.27 6.08 -5.45
CA LEU A 58 3.25 5.13 -5.88
C LEU A 58 2.05 5.83 -6.50
N CYS A 59 1.50 6.85 -5.85
CA CYS A 59 0.35 7.61 -6.34
C CYS A 59 0.62 8.21 -7.72
N ASN A 60 1.76 8.89 -7.91
CA ASN A 60 2.13 9.51 -9.18
C ASN A 60 2.26 8.47 -10.31
N VAL A 61 2.90 7.32 -10.01
CA VAL A 61 3.06 6.24 -11.00
C VAL A 61 1.70 5.65 -11.39
N VAL A 62 0.82 5.41 -10.42
CA VAL A 62 -0.52 4.89 -10.69
C VAL A 62 -1.34 5.86 -11.53
N GLU A 63 -1.32 7.16 -11.22
CA GLU A 63 -2.02 8.19 -12.00
C GLU A 63 -1.49 8.28 -13.44
N GLU A 64 -0.17 8.15 -13.65
CA GLU A 64 0.45 8.17 -14.98
C GLU A 64 0.11 6.93 -15.79
N LEU A 65 0.16 5.74 -15.16
CA LEU A 65 -0.15 4.47 -15.84
C LEU A 65 -1.62 4.31 -16.19
N MET A 66 -2.51 4.87 -15.40
CA MET A 66 -3.94 4.66 -15.48
C MET A 66 -4.71 5.99 -15.59
N PRO A 67 -4.48 6.79 -16.64
CA PRO A 67 -5.12 8.09 -16.81
C PRO A 67 -6.65 7.97 -16.93
N PHE A 68 -7.15 6.78 -17.25
CA PHE A 68 -8.57 6.45 -17.22
C PHE A 68 -8.77 5.29 -16.25
N ASN A 69 -9.33 5.59 -15.09
CA ASN A 69 -9.58 4.57 -14.08
C ASN A 69 -10.63 3.56 -14.57
N GLN A 70 -10.18 2.32 -14.79
CA GLN A 70 -11.04 1.19 -15.21
C GLN A 70 -11.56 0.35 -14.04
N PHE A 71 -11.18 0.71 -12.79
CA PHE A 71 -11.50 -0.04 -11.59
C PHE A 71 -12.58 0.62 -10.73
N VAL A 72 -13.31 1.60 -11.28
CA VAL A 72 -14.42 2.27 -10.58
C VAL A 72 -15.47 1.22 -10.12
N SER A 73 -15.90 1.37 -8.88
CA SER A 73 -16.89 0.47 -8.22
C SER A 73 -16.42 -0.97 -8.02
N ASN A 74 -15.12 -1.26 -8.11
CA ASN A 74 -14.56 -2.55 -7.74
C ASN A 74 -14.03 -2.51 -6.30
N ASP A 75 -13.86 -3.68 -5.70
CA ASP A 75 -13.28 -3.83 -4.38
C ASP A 75 -11.75 -3.72 -4.44
N ILE A 76 -11.14 -3.22 -3.35
CA ILE A 76 -9.69 -3.13 -3.18
C ILE A 76 -9.27 -3.82 -1.88
N ALA A 77 -8.31 -4.74 -1.97
CA ALA A 77 -7.60 -5.28 -0.81
C ALA A 77 -6.30 -4.49 -0.57
N TYR A 78 -6.12 -3.96 0.65
CA TYR A 78 -4.88 -3.29 1.06
C TYR A 78 -4.20 -4.11 2.17
N ILE A 79 -3.16 -4.85 1.82
CA ILE A 79 -2.44 -5.78 2.67
C ILE A 79 -1.32 -5.05 3.42
N GLY A 80 -1.14 -5.37 4.72
CA GLY A 80 -0.19 -4.68 5.59
C GLY A 80 -0.53 -3.20 5.69
N SER A 81 -1.81 -2.90 5.97
CA SER A 81 -2.33 -1.54 5.88
C SER A 81 -1.76 -0.58 6.93
N TRP A 82 -1.23 -1.10 8.05
CA TRP A 82 -0.68 -0.35 9.16
C TRP A 82 -1.60 0.79 9.59
N VAL A 83 -1.19 2.06 9.42
CA VAL A 83 -2.01 3.25 9.73
C VAL A 83 -2.99 3.61 8.61
N GLY A 84 -2.91 2.93 7.47
CA GLY A 84 -3.83 3.18 6.34
C GLY A 84 -3.64 4.54 5.66
N THR A 85 -2.43 5.10 5.67
CA THR A 85 -2.15 6.43 5.11
C THR A 85 -2.35 6.52 3.60
N LEU A 86 -2.42 5.39 2.88
CA LEU A 86 -2.70 5.33 1.45
C LEU A 86 -4.20 5.29 1.12
N VAL A 87 -5.07 4.99 2.08
CA VAL A 87 -6.52 4.83 1.88
C VAL A 87 -7.18 6.05 1.22
N PRO A 88 -6.87 7.32 1.61
CA PRO A 88 -7.46 8.49 0.95
C PRO A 88 -7.17 8.54 -0.55
N PHE A 89 -5.96 8.14 -0.98
CA PHE A 89 -5.63 8.04 -2.40
C PHE A 89 -6.40 6.89 -3.08
N LEU A 90 -6.43 5.71 -2.49
CA LEU A 90 -7.15 4.57 -3.07
C LEU A 90 -8.62 4.90 -3.31
N ILE A 91 -9.28 5.51 -2.34
CA ILE A 91 -10.68 5.93 -2.48
C ILE A 91 -10.83 7.07 -3.51
N GLY A 92 -9.97 8.08 -3.44
CA GLY A 92 -10.03 9.25 -4.30
C GLY A 92 -9.70 8.98 -5.76
N PHE A 93 -8.80 8.04 -6.03
CA PHE A 93 -8.37 7.68 -7.39
C PHE A 93 -9.22 6.56 -8.00
N PHE A 94 -9.35 5.43 -7.29
CA PHE A 94 -10.04 4.27 -7.86
C PHE A 94 -11.56 4.35 -7.76
N HIS A 95 -12.12 5.20 -6.88
CA HIS A 95 -13.57 5.25 -6.59
C HIS A 95 -14.16 3.85 -6.35
N PRO A 96 -13.57 3.05 -5.45
CA PRO A 96 -13.95 1.67 -5.24
C PRO A 96 -15.33 1.54 -4.60
N ALA A 97 -15.92 0.36 -4.71
CA ALA A 97 -17.10 0.01 -3.92
C ALA A 97 -16.71 -0.08 -2.43
N ARG A 98 -15.64 -0.82 -2.13
CA ARG A 98 -15.11 -1.01 -0.77
C ARG A 98 -13.58 -1.09 -0.81
N VAL A 99 -12.94 -0.61 0.26
CA VAL A 99 -11.53 -0.87 0.55
C VAL A 99 -11.45 -1.60 1.89
N PHE A 100 -10.91 -2.81 1.90
CA PHE A 100 -10.57 -3.50 3.16
C PHE A 100 -9.05 -3.48 3.37
N GLY A 101 -8.64 -2.94 4.54
CA GLY A 101 -7.25 -2.92 4.98
C GLY A 101 -6.97 -4.08 5.92
N PHE A 102 -6.13 -5.01 5.50
CA PHE A 102 -5.76 -6.20 6.27
C PHE A 102 -4.45 -5.96 7.02
N ASP A 103 -4.44 -6.26 8.31
CA ASP A 103 -3.24 -6.23 9.15
C ASP A 103 -3.34 -7.27 10.24
N ALA A 104 -2.24 -7.97 10.54
CA ALA A 104 -2.21 -8.98 11.60
C ALA A 104 -2.27 -8.37 13.00
N ASP A 105 -1.84 -7.10 13.15
CA ASP A 105 -1.84 -6.39 14.42
C ASP A 105 -3.15 -5.62 14.61
N PRO A 106 -3.97 -5.99 15.62
CA PRO A 106 -5.22 -5.28 15.91
C PRO A 106 -5.02 -3.80 16.31
N GLU A 107 -3.83 -3.41 16.78
CA GLU A 107 -3.52 -2.03 17.08
C GLU A 107 -3.35 -1.23 15.77
N CYS A 108 -2.70 -1.80 14.76
CA CYS A 108 -2.59 -1.22 13.42
C CYS A 108 -3.97 -1.01 12.79
N VAL A 109 -4.86 -1.99 12.89
CA VAL A 109 -6.25 -1.87 12.44
C VAL A 109 -6.97 -0.73 13.15
N THR A 110 -6.79 -0.62 14.48
CA THR A 110 -7.38 0.50 15.25
C THR A 110 -6.84 1.86 14.78
N TRP A 111 -5.55 1.98 14.54
CA TRP A 111 -4.95 3.21 14.03
C TRP A 111 -5.46 3.56 12.64
N SER A 112 -5.57 2.57 11.77
CA SER A 112 -6.02 2.78 10.39
C SER A 112 -7.47 3.25 10.32
N GLU A 113 -8.37 2.68 11.14
CA GLU A 113 -9.76 3.14 11.22
C GLU A 113 -9.89 4.52 11.85
N LEU A 114 -9.07 4.82 12.85
CA LEU A 114 -9.06 6.13 13.49
C LEU A 114 -8.58 7.22 12.53
N TYR A 115 -7.52 6.95 11.78
CA TYR A 115 -6.99 7.86 10.77
C TYR A 115 -8.00 8.08 9.62
N ASN A 116 -8.69 7.03 9.21
CA ASN A 116 -9.62 7.03 8.08
C ASN A 116 -11.10 7.05 8.54
N GLN A 117 -11.40 7.58 9.74
CA GLN A 117 -12.74 7.53 10.34
C GLN A 117 -13.86 8.07 9.45
N GLU A 118 -13.58 9.05 8.61
CA GLU A 118 -14.56 9.60 7.65
C GLU A 118 -15.04 8.55 6.64
N TYR A 119 -14.16 7.65 6.21
CA TYR A 119 -14.49 6.56 5.27
C TYR A 119 -15.10 5.35 5.97
N VAL A 120 -14.73 5.11 7.22
CA VAL A 120 -15.35 4.07 8.06
C VAL A 120 -16.82 4.42 8.35
N GLN A 121 -17.09 5.69 8.64
CA GLN A 121 -18.45 6.18 8.93
C GLN A 121 -19.33 6.31 7.68
N ALA A 122 -18.75 6.46 6.51
CA ALA A 122 -19.46 6.59 5.23
C ALA A 122 -19.79 5.21 4.62
N ASN A 123 -20.61 4.42 5.31
CA ASN A 123 -21.06 3.09 4.86
C ASN A 123 -19.92 2.10 4.55
N TRP A 124 -18.83 2.16 5.32
CA TRP A 124 -17.65 1.31 5.16
C TRP A 124 -16.96 1.42 3.79
N ASN A 125 -16.87 2.62 3.25
CA ASN A 125 -15.99 2.81 2.09
C ASN A 125 -14.55 2.36 2.39
N TYR A 126 -14.16 2.41 3.68
CA TYR A 126 -12.98 1.76 4.22
C TYR A 126 -13.33 1.00 5.50
N LYS A 127 -12.72 -0.18 5.68
CA LYS A 127 -12.79 -0.94 6.92
C LYS A 127 -11.50 -1.69 7.16
N GLY A 128 -10.97 -1.62 8.39
CA GLY A 128 -9.84 -2.43 8.83
C GLY A 128 -10.28 -3.84 9.22
N VAL A 129 -9.46 -4.82 8.90
CA VAL A 129 -9.66 -6.24 9.17
C VAL A 129 -8.44 -6.79 9.89
N VAL A 130 -8.64 -7.38 11.06
CA VAL A 130 -7.57 -8.09 11.76
C VAL A 130 -7.42 -9.46 11.11
N ALA A 131 -6.42 -9.60 10.25
CA ALA A 131 -6.12 -10.85 9.57
C ALA A 131 -4.64 -10.92 9.16
N ASP A 132 -4.06 -12.10 9.28
CA ASP A 132 -2.72 -12.38 8.82
C ASP A 132 -2.77 -12.81 7.35
N ALA A 133 -2.19 -11.99 6.48
CA ALA A 133 -2.14 -12.21 5.03
C ALA A 133 -1.46 -13.53 4.63
N GLU A 134 -0.64 -14.11 5.51
CA GLU A 134 0.00 -15.42 5.32
C GLU A 134 -1.00 -16.57 5.15
N TYR A 135 -2.21 -16.39 5.70
CA TYR A 135 -3.23 -17.44 5.77
C TYR A 135 -4.50 -17.09 4.99
N MET A 136 -4.48 -15.99 4.21
CA MET A 136 -5.61 -15.57 3.42
C MET A 136 -5.47 -15.97 1.95
N ASP A 137 -6.58 -16.35 1.34
CA ASP A 137 -6.71 -16.48 -0.11
C ASP A 137 -7.32 -15.19 -0.66
N PHE A 138 -6.51 -14.37 -1.34
CA PHE A 138 -6.97 -13.11 -1.90
C PHE A 138 -7.65 -13.23 -3.26
N SER A 139 -7.73 -14.43 -3.86
CA SER A 139 -8.58 -14.69 -5.02
C SER A 139 -10.06 -14.79 -4.63
N GLU A 140 -10.35 -15.42 -3.47
CA GLU A 140 -11.70 -15.59 -2.91
C GLU A 140 -11.67 -15.33 -1.39
N PRO A 141 -11.43 -14.09 -0.94
CA PRO A 141 -11.21 -13.81 0.48
C PRO A 141 -12.51 -13.91 1.29
N GLU A 142 -12.45 -14.71 2.35
CA GLU A 142 -13.50 -14.81 3.36
C GLU A 142 -12.95 -14.36 4.73
N PHE A 143 -13.63 -13.42 5.38
CA PHE A 143 -13.19 -12.89 6.67
C PHE A 143 -14.35 -12.32 7.48
N GLU A 144 -14.14 -12.19 8.78
CA GLU A 144 -15.11 -11.58 9.69
C GLU A 144 -14.72 -10.13 10.01
N VAL A 145 -15.69 -9.24 9.96
CA VAL A 145 -15.52 -7.85 10.37
C VAL A 145 -16.74 -7.38 11.17
N SER A 146 -16.52 -6.85 12.37
CA SER A 146 -17.59 -6.37 13.26
C SER A 146 -18.69 -7.41 13.55
N GLY A 147 -18.36 -8.72 13.55
CA GLY A 147 -19.29 -9.83 13.77
C GLY A 147 -20.10 -10.23 12.53
N GLU A 148 -19.77 -9.71 11.37
CA GLU A 148 -20.36 -10.05 10.08
C GLU A 148 -19.34 -10.81 9.22
N LEU A 149 -19.74 -11.99 8.70
CA LEU A 149 -18.92 -12.76 7.77
C LEU A 149 -19.06 -12.17 6.35
N ILE A 150 -17.96 -11.73 5.78
CA ILE A 150 -17.88 -11.19 4.43
C ILE A 150 -17.41 -12.30 3.48
N THR A 151 -18.24 -12.63 2.51
CA THR A 151 -17.97 -13.67 1.48
C THR A 151 -18.22 -13.14 0.06
N ASP A 152 -18.66 -11.89 -0.07
CA ASP A 152 -18.97 -11.24 -1.35
C ASP A 152 -17.89 -10.21 -1.76
N PHE A 153 -16.72 -10.24 -1.11
CA PHE A 153 -15.61 -9.39 -1.42
C PHE A 153 -14.75 -9.99 -2.52
N SER A 154 -14.59 -9.28 -3.62
CA SER A 154 -13.83 -9.74 -4.80
C SER A 154 -12.92 -8.62 -5.31
N PRO A 155 -11.72 -8.46 -4.72
CA PRO A 155 -10.85 -7.36 -5.06
C PRO A 155 -10.24 -7.52 -6.45
N LEU A 156 -10.43 -6.55 -7.33
CA LEU A 156 -9.72 -6.45 -8.61
C LEU A 156 -8.42 -5.67 -8.51
N VAL A 157 -8.21 -4.98 -7.39
CA VAL A 157 -6.95 -4.29 -7.10
C VAL A 157 -6.45 -4.76 -5.73
N VAL A 158 -5.23 -5.25 -5.70
CA VAL A 158 -4.54 -5.67 -4.48
C VAL A 158 -3.31 -4.80 -4.27
N VAL A 159 -3.22 -4.15 -3.13
CA VAL A 159 -2.13 -3.25 -2.78
C VAL A 159 -1.38 -3.82 -1.60
N ASN A 160 -0.05 -3.93 -1.71
CA ASN A 160 0.83 -4.29 -0.61
C ASN A 160 2.09 -3.41 -0.63
N THR A 161 2.19 -2.47 0.30
CA THR A 161 3.35 -1.59 0.44
C THR A 161 4.30 -2.01 1.57
N SER A 162 4.15 -3.25 2.04
CA SER A 162 4.83 -3.83 3.21
C SER A 162 5.29 -5.27 2.94
N CYS A 163 5.66 -5.59 1.67
CA CYS A 163 6.05 -6.95 1.26
C CYS A 163 7.22 -7.50 2.08
N GLU A 164 8.10 -6.63 2.58
CA GLU A 164 9.24 -6.98 3.41
C GLU A 164 8.87 -7.60 4.76
N HIS A 165 7.64 -7.44 5.23
CA HIS A 165 7.18 -7.91 6.54
C HIS A 165 6.50 -9.31 6.50
N MET A 166 6.29 -9.90 5.32
CA MET A 166 5.54 -11.15 5.17
C MET A 166 6.15 -12.05 4.09
N SER A 167 5.78 -13.34 4.07
CA SER A 167 6.19 -14.25 3.01
C SER A 167 5.45 -13.95 1.70
N ASN A 168 5.70 -14.78 0.67
CA ASN A 168 5.04 -14.64 -0.63
C ASN A 168 3.66 -15.31 -0.69
N ASN A 169 3.15 -15.86 0.41
CA ASN A 169 1.89 -16.61 0.40
C ASN A 169 0.71 -15.76 -0.07
N TRP A 170 0.64 -14.51 0.38
CA TRP A 170 -0.37 -13.56 -0.09
C TRP A 170 -0.36 -13.36 -1.62
N PHE A 171 0.84 -13.31 -2.22
CA PHE A 171 0.99 -13.12 -3.67
C PHE A 171 0.62 -14.40 -4.44
N ASN A 172 0.97 -15.57 -3.91
CA ASN A 172 0.67 -16.86 -4.52
C ASN A 172 -0.83 -17.19 -4.51
N SER A 173 -1.64 -16.47 -3.74
CA SER A 173 -3.09 -16.62 -3.69
C SER A 173 -3.83 -15.73 -4.70
N LEU A 174 -3.12 -14.84 -5.42
CA LEU A 174 -3.75 -13.90 -6.34
C LEU A 174 -4.22 -14.58 -7.63
N ASP A 175 -5.33 -14.05 -8.18
CA ASP A 175 -5.82 -14.41 -9.52
C ASP A 175 -5.15 -13.55 -10.61
N GLU A 176 -4.98 -14.13 -11.80
CA GLU A 176 -4.36 -13.46 -12.96
C GLU A 176 -5.08 -12.17 -13.43
N SER A 177 -6.34 -12.00 -13.04
CA SER A 177 -7.15 -10.82 -13.38
C SER A 177 -6.95 -9.65 -12.40
N GLN A 178 -6.34 -9.88 -11.24
CA GLN A 178 -6.14 -8.87 -10.21
C GLN A 178 -4.95 -7.98 -10.53
N LEU A 179 -5.16 -6.66 -10.55
CA LEU A 179 -4.06 -5.70 -10.59
C LEU A 179 -3.35 -5.68 -9.24
N VAL A 180 -2.07 -6.00 -9.22
CA VAL A 180 -1.25 -5.90 -8.02
C VAL A 180 -0.37 -4.66 -8.06
N ILE A 181 -0.34 -3.91 -6.95
CA ILE A 181 0.52 -2.75 -6.71
C ILE A 181 1.33 -3.05 -5.46
N MET A 182 2.63 -3.24 -5.59
CA MET A 182 3.45 -3.71 -4.46
C MET A 182 4.76 -2.96 -4.32
N GLN A 183 5.17 -2.79 -3.05
CA GLN A 183 6.47 -2.22 -2.70
C GLN A 183 7.15 -3.08 -1.64
N THR A 184 8.49 -3.14 -1.73
CA THR A 184 9.39 -3.70 -0.73
C THR A 184 10.61 -2.79 -0.55
N ASN A 185 11.52 -3.11 0.35
CA ASN A 185 12.76 -2.38 0.52
C ASN A 185 13.97 -3.29 0.73
N SER A 186 15.17 -2.68 0.70
CA SER A 186 16.45 -3.40 0.75
C SER A 186 17.03 -3.54 2.16
N ASN A 187 16.38 -3.06 3.21
CA ASN A 187 16.96 -3.06 4.54
C ASN A 187 16.52 -4.28 5.37
N PRO A 188 17.39 -5.29 5.59
CA PRO A 188 17.07 -6.46 6.40
C PRO A 188 17.22 -6.22 7.91
N ASP A 189 17.81 -5.09 8.31
CA ASP A 189 18.15 -4.83 9.72
C ASP A 189 16.99 -4.23 10.53
N TYR A 190 15.90 -3.82 9.87
CA TYR A 190 14.71 -3.36 10.58
C TYR A 190 13.94 -4.52 11.19
N GLU A 191 13.46 -4.32 12.41
CA GLU A 191 12.65 -5.31 13.11
C GLU A 191 11.40 -5.69 12.28
N GLY A 192 11.16 -6.99 12.16
CA GLY A 192 10.04 -7.53 11.39
C GLY A 192 10.27 -7.64 9.88
N HIS A 193 11.44 -7.23 9.36
CA HIS A 193 11.78 -7.46 7.96
C HIS A 193 12.28 -8.89 7.76
N ILE A 194 11.48 -9.71 7.12
CA ILE A 194 11.79 -11.14 6.86
C ILE A 194 11.98 -11.44 5.36
N ASN A 195 11.59 -10.50 4.48
CA ASN A 195 11.47 -10.74 3.04
C ASN A 195 11.87 -9.52 2.20
N THR A 196 13.04 -8.98 2.48
CA THR A 196 13.60 -7.82 1.73
C THR A 196 14.19 -8.25 0.40
N CYS A 197 14.19 -7.34 -0.59
CA CYS A 197 14.88 -7.51 -1.87
C CYS A 197 16.10 -6.58 -1.95
N GLN A 198 17.20 -7.04 -2.56
CA GLN A 198 18.42 -6.23 -2.70
C GLN A 198 18.49 -5.54 -4.07
N SER A 199 17.58 -5.87 -4.99
CA SER A 199 17.45 -5.25 -6.31
C SER A 199 16.05 -5.37 -6.85
N ILE A 200 15.72 -4.56 -7.86
CA ILE A 200 14.46 -4.69 -8.59
C ILE A 200 14.37 -6.02 -9.33
N SER A 201 15.50 -6.59 -9.78
CA SER A 201 15.52 -7.92 -10.41
C SER A 201 15.11 -8.99 -9.41
N GLU A 202 15.62 -8.94 -8.18
CA GLU A 202 15.26 -9.89 -7.12
C GLU A 202 13.76 -9.78 -6.77
N MET A 203 13.22 -8.57 -6.69
CA MET A 203 11.78 -8.37 -6.50
C MET A 203 10.97 -8.98 -7.65
N CYS A 204 11.40 -8.82 -8.91
CA CYS A 204 10.72 -9.41 -10.06
C CYS A 204 10.79 -10.95 -10.07
N ASP A 205 11.89 -11.52 -9.60
CA ASP A 205 12.05 -12.98 -9.48
C ASP A 205 11.17 -13.54 -8.33
N GLN A 206 11.05 -12.76 -7.27
CA GLN A 206 10.27 -13.13 -6.07
C GLN A 206 8.76 -13.02 -6.28
N TYR A 207 8.33 -12.02 -7.04
CA TYR A 207 6.93 -11.74 -7.38
C TYR A 207 6.74 -11.68 -8.90
N PRO A 208 6.75 -12.85 -9.59
CA PRO A 208 6.70 -12.88 -11.04
C PRO A 208 5.35 -12.42 -11.57
N LEU A 209 5.34 -11.41 -12.45
CA LEU A 209 4.15 -10.93 -13.12
C LEU A 209 4.08 -11.44 -14.55
N GLN A 210 2.93 -11.99 -14.97
CA GLN A 210 2.66 -12.32 -16.35
C GLN A 210 2.67 -11.07 -17.24
N ARG A 211 2.11 -9.96 -16.68
CA ARG A 211 2.08 -8.67 -17.36
C ARG A 211 2.56 -7.57 -16.42
N THR A 212 3.78 -7.14 -16.59
CA THR A 212 4.34 -5.99 -15.87
C THR A 212 3.92 -4.68 -16.53
N LEU A 213 3.35 -3.77 -15.77
CA LEU A 213 3.01 -2.40 -16.18
C LEU A 213 4.11 -1.42 -15.77
N TYR A 214 4.71 -1.64 -14.60
CA TYR A 214 5.77 -0.78 -14.05
C TYR A 214 6.72 -1.56 -13.16
N THR A 215 7.99 -1.19 -13.21
CA THR A 215 9.01 -1.51 -12.21
C THR A 215 9.87 -0.28 -11.96
N GLY A 216 10.28 -0.06 -10.73
CA GLY A 216 11.14 1.08 -10.39
C GLY A 216 11.76 0.98 -9.03
N GLU A 217 12.71 1.88 -8.77
CA GLU A 217 13.40 1.98 -7.50
C GLU A 217 13.49 3.45 -7.04
N MET A 218 13.50 3.65 -5.74
CA MET A 218 13.69 4.93 -5.09
C MET A 218 14.78 4.80 -4.02
N VAL A 219 15.91 5.42 -4.27
CA VAL A 219 17.06 5.39 -3.33
C VAL A 219 16.82 6.39 -2.22
N THR A 220 16.91 5.92 -0.97
CA THR A 220 16.89 6.72 0.25
C THR A 220 18.27 6.66 0.93
N PRO A 221 18.59 7.45 1.95
CA PRO A 221 19.86 7.33 2.65
C PRO A 221 20.07 5.99 3.35
N ASP A 222 18.99 5.34 3.81
CA ASP A 222 19.08 4.17 4.67
C ASP A 222 18.77 2.87 3.93
N TYR A 223 18.01 2.95 2.82
CA TYR A 223 17.59 1.78 2.02
C TYR A 223 17.15 2.20 0.62
N THR A 224 17.04 1.24 -0.28
CA THR A 224 16.35 1.41 -1.56
C THR A 224 14.96 0.79 -1.46
N ARG A 225 13.93 1.52 -1.89
CA ARG A 225 12.57 1.00 -2.03
C ARG A 225 12.33 0.61 -3.47
N TYR A 226 11.74 -0.56 -3.65
CA TYR A 226 11.37 -1.10 -4.97
C TYR A 226 9.87 -1.11 -5.12
N MET A 227 9.39 -0.93 -6.34
CA MET A 227 7.97 -0.99 -6.68
C MET A 227 7.75 -1.78 -7.96
N GLN A 228 6.70 -2.59 -7.95
CA GLN A 228 6.24 -3.34 -9.11
C GLN A 228 4.73 -3.25 -9.22
N ILE A 229 4.22 -3.04 -10.44
CA ILE A 229 2.79 -2.96 -10.74
C ILE A 229 2.50 -3.82 -11.95
N GLY A 230 1.44 -4.63 -11.88
CA GLY A 230 1.02 -5.48 -13.00
C GLY A 230 0.04 -6.56 -12.59
N TYR A 231 0.03 -7.65 -13.33
CA TYR A 231 -0.87 -8.78 -13.14
C TYR A 231 -0.07 -10.03 -12.85
N PRO A 232 -0.41 -10.83 -11.83
CA PRO A 232 0.26 -12.10 -11.51
C PRO A 232 0.11 -13.13 -12.62
N SER A 233 0.88 -14.22 -12.53
CA SER A 233 0.88 -15.31 -13.50
C SER A 233 0.04 -16.49 -13.05
#